data_c9a32e1b5d7d5b5e39c781479aa4532a
#
_entry.id   c9a32e1b5d7d5b5e39c781479aa4532a
#
_cell.length_a   1.000
_cell.length_b   1.000
_cell.length_c   1.000
_cell.angle_alpha   90.00
_cell.angle_beta   90.00
_cell.angle_gamma   90.00
#
_symmetry.space_group_name_H-M   'P 1'
#
loop_
_entity.id
_entity.type
_entity.pdbx_description
1 polymer ?
#
loop_
_entity_poly.entity_id
_entity_poly.type
_entity_poly.pdbx_seq_one_letter_code
_entity_poly.pdbx_strand_id
1 'polypeptide(L)'
;MSMRLEMLQVARLAPKLLADSTGLVRAFLLGQQNEDGGFKDRAGRSDLYYTVFGIDGLLALDVSSFKFQVSSPGPTGRLAQAARHAGGFGDGAGLDFVHLCCLARAWGAVCGQADPTRCPSELRAAILRRVETFRSRDGGYSPVAGAEFGTAYGCFLGLGAYQDLQDQLPEPLRLVQCLKSLETEDGAWTNERVFPVPPTPHSAVRTPQSKVGSTNATAAATTVLRNLSLPINPSVSDWLLARAHPDGGFRATPNAPMPDLLSTATALHALSGMQVSFEHIKEKCLDFLDTLWTNDGAFHGHWGDDHLDCEYTYYGLLALGHLSL
;
A
#
# COMPACT_ATOMS: atom_id res chain seq x y z
N MET A 1 -11.99 7.66 8.43
CA MET A 1 -10.64 8.10 7.97
C MET A 1 -10.27 7.19 6.81
N SER A 2 -9.66 7.67 5.72
CA SER A 2 -9.24 6.78 4.63
C SER A 2 -8.05 5.91 5.04
N MET A 3 -7.92 4.73 4.43
CA MET A 3 -6.80 3.81 4.66
C MET A 3 -5.45 4.52 4.41
N ARG A 4 -5.35 5.34 3.35
CA ARG A 4 -4.15 6.13 3.07
C ARG A 4 -3.80 7.09 4.21
N LEU A 5 -4.77 7.85 4.70
CA LEU A 5 -4.53 8.81 5.79
C LEU A 5 -4.15 8.12 7.10
N GLU A 6 -4.69 6.94 7.36
CA GLU A 6 -4.30 6.13 8.51
C GLU A 6 -2.82 5.70 8.42
N MET A 7 -2.41 5.12 7.29
CA MET A 7 -1.01 4.75 7.05
C MET A 7 -0.08 5.98 7.12
N LEU A 8 -0.49 7.10 6.53
CA LEU A 8 0.28 8.35 6.56
C LEU A 8 0.47 8.88 7.99
N GLN A 9 -0.57 8.84 8.82
CA GLN A 9 -0.45 9.29 10.22
C GLN A 9 0.53 8.44 11.01
N VAL A 10 0.58 7.14 10.76
CA VAL A 10 1.57 6.26 11.38
C VAL A 10 2.97 6.55 10.85
N ALA A 11 3.16 6.65 9.54
CA ALA A 11 4.44 6.96 8.94
C ALA A 11 5.05 8.29 9.45
N ARG A 12 4.21 9.26 9.84
CA ARG A 12 4.64 10.52 10.48
C ARG A 12 5.32 10.35 11.84
N LEU A 13 5.25 9.20 12.43
CA LEU A 13 5.93 8.89 13.68
C LEU A 13 7.37 8.38 13.46
N ALA A 14 7.72 7.96 12.24
CA ALA A 14 9.03 7.46 11.89
C ALA A 14 10.20 8.39 12.30
N PRO A 15 10.09 9.73 12.21
CA PRO A 15 11.13 10.64 12.66
C PRO A 15 11.55 10.47 14.13
N LYS A 16 10.70 9.88 14.99
CA LYS A 16 11.08 9.58 16.39
C LYS A 16 12.24 8.57 16.45
N LEU A 17 12.30 7.62 15.52
CA LEU A 17 13.35 6.61 15.45
C LEU A 17 14.45 6.97 14.44
N LEU A 18 14.13 7.67 13.37
CA LEU A 18 15.12 8.16 12.38
C LEU A 18 16.02 9.27 12.94
N ALA A 19 15.52 10.06 13.90
CA ALA A 19 16.26 11.17 14.50
C ALA A 19 16.95 12.05 13.42
N ASP A 20 18.29 12.18 13.48
CA ASP A 20 19.09 12.99 12.55
C ASP A 20 19.04 12.46 11.10
N SER A 21 18.76 11.18 10.91
CA SER A 21 18.63 10.55 9.57
C SER A 21 17.38 10.97 8.81
N THR A 22 16.41 11.63 9.46
CA THR A 22 15.19 12.15 8.81
C THR A 22 15.52 13.06 7.61
N GLY A 23 16.59 13.86 7.73
CA GLY A 23 17.07 14.73 6.64
C GLY A 23 17.56 13.96 5.42
N LEU A 24 18.19 12.80 5.62
CA LEU A 24 18.67 11.92 4.54
C LEU A 24 17.49 11.31 3.76
N VAL A 25 16.48 10.77 4.49
CA VAL A 25 15.29 10.21 3.84
C VAL A 25 14.56 11.27 3.00
N ARG A 26 14.44 12.47 3.54
CA ARG A 26 13.84 13.58 2.81
C ARG A 26 14.65 13.94 1.56
N ALA A 27 15.98 14.02 1.66
CA ALA A 27 16.85 14.32 0.53
C ALA A 27 16.75 13.23 -0.55
N PHE A 28 16.72 11.96 -0.17
CA PHE A 28 16.52 10.84 -1.07
C PHE A 28 15.20 11.00 -1.84
N LEU A 29 14.07 11.13 -1.14
CA LEU A 29 12.74 11.26 -1.76
C LEU A 29 12.65 12.47 -2.70
N LEU A 30 13.23 13.62 -2.32
CA LEU A 30 13.29 14.79 -3.19
C LEU A 30 14.12 14.53 -4.45
N GLY A 31 15.19 13.74 -4.36
CA GLY A 31 16.03 13.33 -5.49
C GLY A 31 15.35 12.34 -6.44
N GLN A 32 14.28 11.67 -5.99
CA GLN A 32 13.50 10.75 -6.82
C GLN A 32 12.47 11.48 -7.69
N GLN A 33 12.17 12.76 -7.47
CA GLN A 33 11.22 13.50 -8.29
C GLN A 33 11.87 14.03 -9.57
N ASN A 34 11.30 13.67 -10.71
CA ASN A 34 11.69 14.19 -12.04
C ASN A 34 11.14 15.59 -12.29
N GLU A 35 11.63 16.25 -13.36
CA GLU A 35 11.23 17.62 -13.74
C GLU A 35 9.75 17.76 -14.08
N ASP A 36 9.12 16.69 -14.60
CA ASP A 36 7.69 16.64 -14.90
C ASP A 36 6.80 16.52 -13.65
N GLY A 37 7.42 16.29 -12.49
CA GLY A 37 6.76 16.18 -11.19
C GLY A 37 6.41 14.75 -10.78
N GLY A 38 6.57 13.76 -11.63
CA GLY A 38 6.46 12.35 -11.29
C GLY A 38 7.69 11.84 -10.54
N PHE A 39 7.55 10.73 -9.84
CA PHE A 39 8.66 10.07 -9.15
C PHE A 39 9.16 8.88 -9.97
N LYS A 40 10.47 8.65 -9.89
CA LYS A 40 11.20 7.66 -10.67
C LYS A 40 10.76 6.23 -10.35
N ASP A 41 10.50 5.47 -11.41
CA ASP A 41 10.53 4.01 -11.37
C ASP A 41 12.00 3.51 -11.27
N ARG A 42 12.19 2.19 -11.20
CA ARG A 42 13.53 1.56 -11.16
C ARG A 42 14.35 1.77 -12.44
N ALA A 43 13.74 2.26 -13.52
CA ALA A 43 14.40 2.66 -14.77
C ALA A 43 14.64 4.19 -14.86
N GLY A 44 14.31 4.95 -13.82
CA GLY A 44 14.47 6.40 -13.74
C GLY A 44 13.37 7.21 -14.44
N ARG A 45 12.29 6.58 -14.91
CA ARG A 45 11.16 7.23 -15.59
C ARG A 45 10.10 7.60 -14.57
N SER A 46 9.35 8.66 -14.85
CA SER A 46 8.20 9.04 -14.03
C SER A 46 7.08 8.01 -14.11
N ASP A 47 6.60 7.59 -12.97
CA ASP A 47 5.57 6.56 -12.83
C ASP A 47 4.58 6.91 -11.72
N LEU A 48 3.27 6.70 -11.94
CA LEU A 48 2.24 7.03 -10.96
C LEU A 48 2.33 6.18 -9.69
N TYR A 49 2.73 4.91 -9.82
CA TYR A 49 2.89 4.00 -8.69
C TYR A 49 3.96 4.52 -7.70
N TYR A 50 5.16 4.85 -8.21
CA TYR A 50 6.21 5.43 -7.37
C TYR A 50 5.88 6.86 -6.92
N THR A 51 5.11 7.60 -7.72
CA THR A 51 4.68 8.97 -7.39
C THR A 51 3.84 9.02 -6.12
N VAL A 52 2.90 8.10 -5.91
CA VAL A 52 2.08 8.12 -4.68
C VAL A 52 2.90 7.82 -3.43
N PHE A 53 3.90 6.94 -3.51
CA PHE A 53 4.79 6.66 -2.39
C PHE A 53 5.75 7.83 -2.10
N GLY A 54 6.29 8.45 -3.15
CA GLY A 54 7.12 9.65 -3.00
C GLY A 54 6.37 10.82 -2.35
N ILE A 55 5.12 11.08 -2.79
CA ILE A 55 4.24 12.08 -2.18
C ILE A 55 3.98 11.75 -0.71
N ASP A 56 3.50 10.55 -0.41
CA ASP A 56 3.14 10.16 0.95
C ASP A 56 4.36 10.10 1.87
N GLY A 57 5.54 9.69 1.36
CA GLY A 57 6.81 9.73 2.09
C GLY A 57 7.22 11.16 2.47
N LEU A 58 7.16 12.10 1.53
CA LEU A 58 7.43 13.51 1.82
C LEU A 58 6.41 14.11 2.80
N LEU A 59 5.13 13.73 2.67
CA LEU A 59 4.06 14.14 3.58
C LEU A 59 4.24 13.56 4.99
N ALA A 60 4.84 12.39 5.12
CA ALA A 60 5.14 11.78 6.41
C ALA A 60 6.26 12.53 7.15
N LEU A 61 7.28 13.01 6.43
CA LEU A 61 8.45 13.65 7.02
C LEU A 61 8.26 15.14 7.31
N ASP A 62 7.25 15.78 6.77
CA ASP A 62 7.10 17.26 6.81
C ASP A 62 5.94 17.68 7.73
N VAL A 63 6.07 17.38 9.02
CA VAL A 63 5.04 17.69 10.04
C VAL A 63 4.90 19.20 10.29
N SER A 64 5.94 20.01 10.02
CA SER A 64 5.99 21.43 10.42
C SER A 64 5.74 22.42 9.28
N SER A 65 5.90 22.04 8.02
CA SER A 65 5.84 22.97 6.87
C SER A 65 4.54 22.90 6.06
N PHE A 66 3.54 22.19 6.54
CA PHE A 66 2.23 22.06 5.89
C PHE A 66 1.31 23.28 6.02
N LYS A 67 1.83 24.41 6.50
CA LYS A 67 1.14 25.70 6.26
C LYS A 67 1.53 26.18 4.88
N PHE A 68 0.62 26.02 3.94
CA PHE A 68 0.72 26.56 2.59
C PHE A 68 1.14 28.04 2.63
N GLN A 69 2.43 28.31 2.39
CA GLN A 69 2.89 29.64 2.00
C GLN A 69 3.13 29.63 0.48
N VAL A 70 2.27 30.31 -0.24
CA VAL A 70 2.22 30.40 -1.71
C VAL A 70 3.48 31.01 -2.34
N SER A 71 4.46 31.48 -1.57
CA SER A 71 5.52 32.36 -2.03
C SER A 71 6.97 31.85 -1.92
N SER A 72 7.19 30.55 -1.68
CA SER A 72 8.56 30.02 -1.60
C SER A 72 8.75 28.77 -2.46
N PRO A 73 9.95 28.55 -3.07
CA PRO A 73 10.28 27.33 -3.84
C PRO A 73 10.51 26.09 -2.95
N GLY A 74 9.79 25.98 -1.82
CA GLY A 74 9.84 24.88 -0.88
C GLY A 74 8.97 23.69 -1.29
N PRO A 75 8.62 22.79 -0.34
CA PRO A 75 7.83 21.56 -0.58
C PRO A 75 6.51 21.79 -1.31
N THR A 76 5.89 22.97 -1.18
CA THR A 76 4.71 23.41 -1.93
C THR A 76 4.91 23.36 -3.44
N GLY A 77 6.12 23.70 -3.94
CA GLY A 77 6.46 23.58 -5.35
C GLY A 77 6.46 22.13 -5.83
N ARG A 78 6.95 21.20 -5.02
CA ARG A 78 7.07 19.79 -5.35
C ARG A 78 5.72 19.08 -5.41
N LEU A 79 4.82 19.35 -4.46
CA LEU A 79 3.45 18.83 -4.51
C LEU A 79 2.66 19.42 -5.70
N ALA A 80 2.85 20.70 -6.01
CA ALA A 80 2.24 21.31 -7.19
C ALA A 80 2.80 20.69 -8.50
N GLN A 81 4.06 20.28 -8.53
CA GLN A 81 4.63 19.52 -9.66
C GLN A 81 3.99 18.13 -9.77
N ALA A 82 3.87 17.40 -8.66
CA ALA A 82 3.19 16.11 -8.66
C ALA A 82 1.71 16.22 -9.06
N ALA A 83 1.03 17.29 -8.67
CA ALA A 83 -0.34 17.59 -9.12
C ALA A 83 -0.42 17.82 -10.63
N ARG A 84 0.56 18.54 -11.22
CA ARG A 84 0.61 18.72 -12.67
C ARG A 84 0.88 17.39 -13.39
N HIS A 85 1.78 16.57 -12.88
CA HIS A 85 2.04 15.23 -13.40
C HIS A 85 0.75 14.39 -13.39
N ALA A 86 0.06 14.29 -12.25
CA ALA A 86 -1.22 13.60 -12.16
C ALA A 86 -2.28 14.18 -13.11
N GLY A 87 -2.32 15.52 -13.27
CA GLY A 87 -3.22 16.21 -14.19
C GLY A 87 -3.00 15.85 -15.66
N GLY A 88 -1.79 15.45 -16.04
CA GLY A 88 -1.44 15.00 -17.39
C GLY A 88 -2.15 13.71 -17.80
N PHE A 89 -2.62 12.90 -16.85
CA PHE A 89 -3.36 11.66 -17.12
C PHE A 89 -4.86 11.86 -17.31
N GLY A 90 -5.38 13.09 -17.10
CA GLY A 90 -6.82 13.38 -17.24
C GLY A 90 -7.65 12.46 -16.35
N ASP A 91 -8.64 11.79 -16.95
CA ASP A 91 -9.52 10.83 -16.26
C ASP A 91 -8.92 9.41 -16.15
N GLY A 92 -7.65 9.23 -16.52
CA GLY A 92 -6.95 7.95 -16.48
C GLY A 92 -7.22 7.04 -17.67
N ALA A 93 -7.65 7.60 -18.81
CA ALA A 93 -7.84 6.81 -20.03
C ALA A 93 -6.55 6.10 -20.43
N GLY A 94 -6.64 4.77 -20.62
CA GLY A 94 -5.49 3.93 -21.00
C GLY A 94 -4.60 3.47 -19.84
N LEU A 95 -4.86 3.91 -18.59
CA LEU A 95 -4.18 3.36 -17.42
C LEU A 95 -4.72 1.96 -17.10
N ASP A 96 -3.83 1.09 -16.63
CA ASP A 96 -4.24 -0.14 -15.95
C ASP A 96 -4.88 0.16 -14.59
N PHE A 97 -5.42 -0.88 -13.96
CA PHE A 97 -6.16 -0.73 -12.70
C PHE A 97 -5.30 -0.15 -11.56
N VAL A 98 -4.06 -0.60 -11.43
CA VAL A 98 -3.15 -0.16 -10.35
C VAL A 98 -2.82 1.31 -10.52
N HIS A 99 -2.39 1.72 -11.73
CA HIS A 99 -2.07 3.12 -12.02
C HIS A 99 -3.31 4.03 -11.93
N LEU A 100 -4.49 3.52 -12.26
CA LEU A 100 -5.74 4.28 -12.10
C LEU A 100 -6.07 4.53 -10.62
N CYS A 101 -5.87 3.54 -9.75
CA CYS A 101 -6.00 3.72 -8.31
C CYS A 101 -4.90 4.64 -7.74
N CYS A 102 -3.68 4.57 -8.30
CA CYS A 102 -2.61 5.51 -7.96
C CYS A 102 -2.95 6.95 -8.38
N LEU A 103 -3.59 7.14 -9.53
CA LEU A 103 -4.09 8.45 -9.94
C LEU A 103 -5.12 9.00 -8.94
N ALA A 104 -6.07 8.17 -8.49
CA ALA A 104 -7.03 8.54 -7.46
C ALA A 104 -6.33 8.94 -6.15
N ARG A 105 -5.34 8.13 -5.70
CA ARG A 105 -4.54 8.40 -4.50
C ARG A 105 -3.72 9.68 -4.62
N ALA A 106 -3.08 9.93 -5.77
CA ALA A 106 -2.32 11.15 -6.02
C ALA A 106 -3.23 12.39 -5.90
N TRP A 107 -4.41 12.36 -6.52
CA TRP A 107 -5.39 13.43 -6.37
C TRP A 107 -5.86 13.59 -4.92
N GLY A 108 -6.16 12.52 -4.21
CA GLY A 108 -6.52 12.55 -2.78
C GLY A 108 -5.42 13.17 -1.91
N ALA A 109 -4.14 12.88 -2.22
CA ALA A 109 -3.01 13.44 -1.51
C ALA A 109 -2.84 14.95 -1.74
N VAL A 110 -2.99 15.39 -2.98
CA VAL A 110 -2.79 16.80 -3.38
C VAL A 110 -3.97 17.65 -2.97
N CYS A 111 -5.21 17.21 -3.19
CA CYS A 111 -6.43 17.97 -2.87
C CYS A 111 -6.66 18.08 -1.36
N GLY A 112 -6.31 17.06 -0.58
CA GLY A 112 -6.44 17.06 0.87
C GLY A 112 -5.57 18.10 1.59
N GLN A 113 -4.58 18.66 0.91
CA GLN A 113 -3.59 19.55 1.51
C GLN A 113 -3.77 21.05 1.12
N ALA A 114 -4.38 21.35 -0.02
CA ALA A 114 -4.27 22.68 -0.58
C ALA A 114 -5.60 23.36 -0.91
N ASP A 115 -6.48 22.65 -1.57
CA ASP A 115 -7.71 23.23 -2.10
C ASP A 115 -8.63 22.10 -2.61
N PRO A 116 -9.82 21.92 -2.02
CA PRO A 116 -10.79 20.94 -2.50
C PRO A 116 -11.22 21.18 -3.95
N THR A 117 -10.98 22.37 -4.48
CA THR A 117 -11.37 22.74 -5.86
C THR A 117 -10.39 22.27 -6.92
N ARG A 118 -9.20 21.80 -6.56
CA ARG A 118 -8.16 21.38 -7.52
C ARG A 118 -8.44 20.06 -8.24
N CYS A 119 -9.26 19.18 -7.66
CA CYS A 119 -9.77 18.01 -8.37
C CYS A 119 -11.28 18.21 -8.61
N PRO A 120 -11.69 18.65 -9.80
CA PRO A 120 -13.11 18.91 -10.12
C PRO A 120 -13.96 17.65 -9.87
N SER A 121 -15.18 17.85 -9.40
CA SER A 121 -16.11 16.75 -9.12
C SER A 121 -16.34 15.86 -10.34
N GLU A 122 -16.39 16.46 -11.54
CA GLU A 122 -16.52 15.73 -12.80
C GLU A 122 -15.32 14.84 -13.10
N LEU A 123 -14.10 15.31 -12.79
CA LEU A 123 -12.88 14.51 -12.95
C LEU A 123 -12.85 13.34 -11.97
N ARG A 124 -13.19 13.57 -10.69
CA ARG A 124 -13.31 12.51 -9.69
C ARG A 124 -14.30 11.43 -10.12
N ALA A 125 -15.49 11.85 -10.53
CA ALA A 125 -16.51 10.93 -11.03
C ALA A 125 -16.06 10.19 -12.29
N ALA A 126 -15.29 10.82 -13.19
CA ALA A 126 -14.76 10.17 -14.38
C ALA A 126 -13.72 9.11 -14.03
N ILE A 127 -12.77 9.40 -13.12
CA ILE A 127 -11.80 8.42 -12.64
C ILE A 127 -12.51 7.21 -11.99
N LEU A 128 -13.48 7.46 -11.10
CA LEU A 128 -14.22 6.37 -10.43
C LEU A 128 -15.04 5.53 -11.40
N ARG A 129 -15.66 6.13 -12.43
CA ARG A 129 -16.30 5.35 -13.50
C ARG A 129 -15.33 4.40 -14.21
N ARG A 130 -14.06 4.80 -14.39
CA ARG A 130 -13.04 3.90 -14.94
C ARG A 130 -12.63 2.82 -13.94
N VAL A 131 -12.47 3.15 -12.66
CA VAL A 131 -12.23 2.14 -11.61
C VAL A 131 -13.31 1.07 -11.64
N GLU A 132 -14.59 1.44 -11.84
CA GLU A 132 -15.69 0.49 -11.92
C GLU A 132 -15.61 -0.46 -13.13
N THR A 133 -14.91 -0.12 -14.21
CA THR A 133 -14.70 -1.06 -15.33
C THR A 133 -13.86 -2.28 -14.95
N PHE A 134 -13.13 -2.20 -13.83
CA PHE A 134 -12.32 -3.28 -13.24
C PHE A 134 -13.04 -4.03 -12.13
N ARG A 135 -14.32 -3.69 -11.85
CA ARG A 135 -15.12 -4.49 -10.92
C ARG A 135 -15.36 -5.87 -11.49
N SER A 136 -15.02 -6.90 -10.70
CA SER A 136 -15.24 -8.29 -11.07
C SER A 136 -16.71 -8.71 -10.88
N ARG A 137 -17.09 -9.82 -11.53
CA ARG A 137 -18.48 -10.32 -11.45
C ARG A 137 -18.90 -10.74 -10.05
N ASP A 138 -17.94 -11.19 -9.22
CA ASP A 138 -18.17 -11.55 -7.82
C ASP A 138 -18.26 -10.31 -6.89
N GLY A 139 -18.03 -9.11 -7.42
CA GLY A 139 -18.19 -7.83 -6.73
C GLY A 139 -16.93 -7.26 -6.11
N GLY A 140 -15.79 -7.93 -6.25
CA GLY A 140 -14.47 -7.38 -5.92
C GLY A 140 -13.90 -6.50 -7.04
N TYR A 141 -12.59 -6.34 -7.06
CA TYR A 141 -11.85 -5.68 -8.14
C TYR A 141 -10.69 -6.56 -8.60
N SER A 142 -10.36 -6.45 -9.87
CA SER A 142 -9.29 -7.22 -10.52
C SER A 142 -8.45 -6.31 -11.42
N PRO A 143 -7.13 -6.55 -11.58
CA PRO A 143 -6.34 -5.83 -12.59
C PRO A 143 -6.80 -6.11 -14.03
N VAL A 144 -7.64 -7.12 -14.24
CA VAL A 144 -8.20 -7.51 -15.54
C VAL A 144 -9.65 -7.06 -15.62
N ALA A 145 -9.97 -6.17 -16.57
CA ALA A 145 -11.34 -5.73 -16.81
C ALA A 145 -12.23 -6.91 -17.23
N GLY A 146 -13.45 -6.96 -16.67
CA GLY A 146 -14.41 -8.03 -16.97
C GLY A 146 -14.10 -9.38 -16.31
N ALA A 147 -13.13 -9.43 -15.38
CA ALA A 147 -12.78 -10.65 -14.64
C ALA A 147 -13.99 -11.24 -13.91
N GLU A 148 -14.02 -12.57 -13.79
CA GLU A 148 -15.04 -13.27 -13.01
C GLU A 148 -14.82 -13.08 -11.51
N PHE A 149 -13.55 -13.07 -11.07
CA PHE A 149 -13.17 -12.98 -9.67
C PHE A 149 -12.24 -11.81 -9.40
N GLY A 150 -12.46 -11.16 -8.26
CA GLY A 150 -11.59 -10.13 -7.74
C GLY A 150 -10.38 -10.69 -6.99
N THR A 151 -9.47 -9.79 -6.59
CA THR A 151 -8.30 -10.10 -5.78
C THR A 151 -8.35 -9.34 -4.45
N ALA A 152 -7.65 -9.81 -3.41
CA ALA A 152 -7.60 -9.13 -2.13
C ALA A 152 -6.96 -7.74 -2.28
N TYR A 153 -5.86 -7.65 -3.03
CA TYR A 153 -5.21 -6.38 -3.35
C TYR A 153 -6.08 -5.47 -4.21
N GLY A 154 -6.81 -6.04 -5.17
CA GLY A 154 -7.77 -5.30 -5.98
C GLY A 154 -8.88 -4.67 -5.15
N CYS A 155 -9.45 -5.42 -4.19
CA CYS A 155 -10.45 -4.91 -3.27
C CYS A 155 -9.91 -3.77 -2.38
N PHE A 156 -8.66 -3.89 -1.91
CA PHE A 156 -7.97 -2.84 -1.15
C PHE A 156 -7.78 -1.57 -1.99
N LEU A 157 -7.27 -1.68 -3.20
CA LEU A 157 -7.05 -0.55 -4.10
C LEU A 157 -8.37 0.11 -4.51
N GLY A 158 -9.40 -0.67 -4.85
CA GLY A 158 -10.71 -0.16 -5.24
C GLY A 158 -11.36 0.65 -4.12
N LEU A 159 -11.43 0.11 -2.90
CA LEU A 159 -11.93 0.85 -1.74
C LEU A 159 -11.09 2.11 -1.49
N GLY A 160 -9.75 2.01 -1.59
CA GLY A 160 -8.83 3.13 -1.43
C GLY A 160 -9.11 4.26 -2.41
N ALA A 161 -9.34 3.95 -3.68
CA ALA A 161 -9.65 4.95 -4.71
C ALA A 161 -10.94 5.75 -4.38
N TYR A 162 -11.99 5.08 -3.92
CA TYR A 162 -13.22 5.75 -3.47
C TYR A 162 -12.97 6.65 -2.25
N GLN A 163 -12.24 6.15 -1.26
CA GLN A 163 -11.93 6.92 -0.05
C GLN A 163 -11.06 8.15 -0.36
N ASP A 164 -10.06 8.00 -1.23
CA ASP A 164 -9.14 9.08 -1.59
C ASP A 164 -9.83 10.17 -2.41
N LEU A 165 -10.79 9.81 -3.27
CA LEU A 165 -11.62 10.75 -4.01
C LEU A 165 -12.88 11.20 -3.25
N GLN A 166 -13.02 10.80 -1.96
CA GLN A 166 -14.11 11.21 -1.07
C GLN A 166 -15.51 10.86 -1.60
N ASP A 167 -15.63 9.66 -2.17
CA ASP A 167 -16.90 9.13 -2.65
C ASP A 167 -17.22 7.79 -1.98
N GLN A 168 -18.46 7.33 -2.10
CA GLN A 168 -18.93 6.09 -1.49
C GLN A 168 -18.71 4.91 -2.43
N LEU A 169 -18.10 3.85 -1.91
CA LEU A 169 -17.96 2.60 -2.63
C LEU A 169 -19.34 2.00 -2.94
N PRO A 170 -19.68 1.73 -4.21
CA PRO A 170 -20.92 1.03 -4.55
C PRO A 170 -20.89 -0.41 -4.04
N GLU A 171 -22.04 -0.91 -3.58
CA GLU A 171 -22.24 -2.32 -3.20
C GLU A 171 -21.14 -2.92 -2.29
N PRO A 172 -20.79 -2.30 -1.13
CA PRO A 172 -19.66 -2.74 -0.31
C PRO A 172 -19.81 -4.19 0.17
N LEU A 173 -21.02 -4.69 0.33
CA LEU A 173 -21.26 -6.07 0.74
C LEU A 173 -20.83 -7.10 -0.32
N ARG A 174 -20.88 -6.77 -1.59
CA ARG A 174 -20.39 -7.65 -2.67
C ARG A 174 -18.86 -7.73 -2.64
N LEU A 175 -18.18 -6.60 -2.38
CA LEU A 175 -16.73 -6.59 -2.19
C LEU A 175 -16.34 -7.49 -0.99
N VAL A 176 -17.09 -7.45 0.10
CA VAL A 176 -16.89 -8.34 1.27
C VAL A 176 -17.10 -9.80 0.90
N GLN A 177 -18.09 -10.12 0.06
CA GLN A 177 -18.32 -11.49 -0.43
C GLN A 177 -17.12 -11.99 -1.25
N CYS A 178 -16.55 -11.14 -2.12
CA CYS A 178 -15.31 -11.46 -2.83
C CYS A 178 -14.19 -11.79 -1.83
N LEU A 179 -13.91 -10.92 -0.85
CA LEU A 179 -12.87 -11.16 0.17
C LEU A 179 -13.10 -12.47 0.93
N LYS A 180 -14.34 -12.78 1.33
CA LYS A 180 -14.66 -14.06 1.98
C LYS A 180 -14.35 -15.27 1.11
N SER A 181 -14.49 -15.18 -0.21
CA SER A 181 -14.16 -16.27 -1.12
C SER A 181 -12.64 -16.53 -1.21
N LEU A 182 -11.82 -15.58 -0.77
CA LEU A 182 -10.35 -15.63 -0.76
C LEU A 182 -9.78 -16.10 0.57
N GLU A 183 -10.62 -16.29 1.61
CA GLU A 183 -10.18 -16.86 2.88
C GLU A 183 -9.59 -18.25 2.68
N THR A 184 -8.53 -18.53 3.44
CA THR A 184 -7.88 -19.83 3.52
C THR A 184 -8.39 -20.62 4.71
N GLU A 185 -8.17 -21.93 4.72
CA GLU A 185 -8.63 -22.82 5.80
C GLU A 185 -7.99 -22.49 7.16
N ASP A 186 -6.77 -21.90 7.12
CA ASP A 186 -6.03 -21.46 8.30
C ASP A 186 -6.38 -20.03 8.76
N GLY A 187 -7.42 -19.42 8.17
CA GLY A 187 -7.98 -18.14 8.59
C GLY A 187 -7.26 -16.91 8.04
N ALA A 188 -6.38 -17.08 7.06
CA ALA A 188 -5.73 -15.98 6.32
C ALA A 188 -6.43 -15.68 5.00
N TRP A 189 -5.79 -14.91 4.12
CA TRP A 189 -6.24 -14.64 2.75
C TRP A 189 -5.15 -14.93 1.73
N THR A 190 -5.58 -15.51 0.60
CA THR A 190 -4.79 -15.50 -0.63
C THR A 190 -5.15 -14.28 -1.47
N ASN A 191 -4.21 -13.81 -2.31
CA ASN A 191 -4.53 -12.68 -3.19
C ASN A 191 -5.54 -13.05 -4.27
N GLU A 192 -5.45 -14.26 -4.81
CA GLU A 192 -6.28 -14.72 -5.93
C GLU A 192 -6.98 -16.02 -5.58
N ARG A 193 -8.09 -16.26 -6.27
CA ARG A 193 -8.82 -17.52 -6.13
C ARG A 193 -8.04 -18.66 -6.75
N VAL A 194 -7.73 -19.69 -5.95
CA VAL A 194 -7.08 -20.91 -6.44
C VAL A 194 -8.13 -21.88 -6.97
N PHE A 195 -8.00 -22.25 -8.23
CA PHE A 195 -8.85 -23.30 -8.84
C PHE A 195 -8.14 -24.62 -8.77
N PRO A 196 -8.86 -25.73 -8.47
CA PRO A 196 -8.29 -27.07 -8.61
C PRO A 196 -7.87 -27.28 -10.07
N VAL A 197 -6.61 -27.60 -10.30
CA VAL A 197 -6.15 -28.00 -11.62
C VAL A 197 -6.84 -29.32 -11.96
N PRO A 198 -7.55 -29.46 -13.11
CA PRO A 198 -8.11 -30.73 -13.51
C PRO A 198 -7.00 -31.79 -13.59
N PRO A 199 -7.23 -33.02 -13.13
CA PRO A 199 -6.23 -34.07 -13.21
C PRO A 199 -5.88 -34.33 -14.69
N THR A 200 -4.63 -34.05 -15.07
CA THR A 200 -4.13 -34.51 -16.38
C THR A 200 -3.87 -36.03 -16.34
N PRO A 201 -4.13 -36.77 -17.43
CA PRO A 201 -3.97 -38.24 -17.45
C PRO A 201 -2.56 -38.77 -17.05
N HIS A 202 -1.57 -37.87 -16.96
CA HIS A 202 -0.17 -38.22 -16.67
C HIS A 202 0.40 -37.67 -15.36
N SER A 203 -0.39 -36.97 -14.54
CA SER A 203 0.09 -36.48 -13.22
C SER A 203 -0.20 -37.53 -12.14
N ALA A 204 0.82 -38.34 -11.78
CA ALA A 204 0.74 -39.32 -10.70
C ALA A 204 0.74 -38.71 -9.28
N VAL A 205 0.86 -37.38 -9.14
CA VAL A 205 0.89 -36.71 -7.84
C VAL A 205 -0.25 -35.67 -7.78
N ARG A 206 -1.30 -36.07 -7.08
CA ARG A 206 -2.34 -35.14 -6.60
C ARG A 206 -1.79 -34.40 -5.37
N THR A 207 -1.11 -33.31 -5.55
CA THR A 207 -1.04 -32.30 -4.49
C THR A 207 -2.25 -31.38 -4.69
N PRO A 208 -3.22 -31.37 -3.77
CA PRO A 208 -4.18 -30.28 -3.75
C PRO A 208 -3.33 -29.01 -3.63
N GLN A 209 -3.48 -28.08 -4.56
CA GLN A 209 -2.96 -26.74 -4.32
C GLN A 209 -3.81 -26.16 -3.17
N SER A 210 -3.32 -26.37 -1.94
CA SER A 210 -3.92 -25.71 -0.78
C SER A 210 -3.80 -24.21 -0.99
N LYS A 211 -4.89 -23.51 -0.73
CA LYS A 211 -4.86 -22.03 -0.68
C LYS A 211 -3.84 -21.65 0.38
N VAL A 212 -2.70 -21.13 -0.02
CA VAL A 212 -1.69 -20.62 0.92
C VAL A 212 -1.95 -19.15 1.14
N GLY A 213 -2.21 -18.78 2.39
CA GLY A 213 -2.36 -17.40 2.78
C GLY A 213 -1.06 -16.61 2.59
N SER A 214 -1.17 -15.33 2.23
CA SER A 214 -0.03 -14.41 2.21
C SER A 214 -0.24 -13.26 3.19
N THR A 215 0.86 -12.75 3.75
CA THR A 215 0.88 -11.64 4.69
C THR A 215 0.22 -10.40 4.09
N ASN A 216 0.58 -10.06 2.85
CA ASN A 216 0.07 -8.87 2.19
C ASN A 216 -1.42 -8.97 1.84
N ALA A 217 -1.89 -10.13 1.36
CA ALA A 217 -3.32 -10.32 1.09
C ALA A 217 -4.13 -10.32 2.40
N THR A 218 -3.61 -10.93 3.47
CA THR A 218 -4.24 -10.93 4.78
C THR A 218 -4.30 -9.52 5.36
N ALA A 219 -3.22 -8.75 5.28
CA ALA A 219 -3.19 -7.37 5.73
C ALA A 219 -4.14 -6.47 4.90
N ALA A 220 -4.20 -6.66 3.59
CA ALA A 220 -5.13 -5.92 2.72
C ALA A 220 -6.60 -6.23 3.08
N ALA A 221 -6.95 -7.52 3.21
CA ALA A 221 -8.30 -7.96 3.54
C ALA A 221 -8.74 -7.44 4.92
N THR A 222 -7.90 -7.59 5.95
CA THR A 222 -8.20 -7.09 7.30
C THR A 222 -8.36 -5.59 7.35
N THR A 223 -7.53 -4.84 6.60
CA THR A 223 -7.65 -3.38 6.51
C THR A 223 -8.97 -2.98 5.85
N VAL A 224 -9.38 -3.65 4.76
CA VAL A 224 -10.69 -3.42 4.12
C VAL A 224 -11.84 -3.73 5.08
N LEU A 225 -11.84 -4.91 5.71
CA LEU A 225 -12.91 -5.30 6.64
C LEU A 225 -13.04 -4.32 7.80
N ARG A 226 -11.93 -3.90 8.40
CA ARG A 226 -11.90 -2.92 9.48
C ARG A 226 -12.44 -1.56 9.03
N ASN A 227 -12.06 -1.08 7.86
CA ASN A 227 -12.55 0.18 7.31
C ASN A 227 -14.06 0.14 6.99
N LEU A 228 -14.62 -1.04 6.72
CA LEU A 228 -16.05 -1.26 6.56
C LEU A 228 -16.76 -1.58 7.91
N SER A 229 -16.04 -1.46 9.04
CA SER A 229 -16.54 -1.74 10.39
C SER A 229 -17.04 -3.19 10.57
N LEU A 230 -16.40 -4.13 9.88
CA LEU A 230 -16.76 -5.55 9.97
C LEU A 230 -15.81 -6.27 10.93
N PRO A 231 -16.32 -7.30 11.64
CA PRO A 231 -15.52 -8.06 12.58
C PRO A 231 -14.45 -8.88 11.85
N ILE A 232 -13.28 -8.99 12.46
CA ILE A 232 -12.15 -9.83 12.03
C ILE A 232 -12.01 -10.95 13.06
N ASN A 233 -11.80 -12.18 12.58
CA ASN A 233 -11.55 -13.30 13.47
C ASN A 233 -10.23 -13.08 14.23
N PRO A 234 -10.19 -13.18 15.57
CA PRO A 234 -8.95 -13.03 16.35
C PRO A 234 -7.81 -13.95 15.93
N SER A 235 -8.10 -15.15 15.39
CA SER A 235 -7.06 -16.08 14.88
C SER A 235 -6.20 -15.51 13.76
N VAL A 236 -6.67 -14.47 13.05
CA VAL A 236 -5.91 -13.77 12.01
C VAL A 236 -4.66 -13.12 12.57
N SER A 237 -4.74 -12.57 13.79
CA SER A 237 -3.58 -11.98 14.45
C SER A 237 -2.53 -13.04 14.79
N ASP A 238 -2.94 -14.22 15.26
CA ASP A 238 -2.02 -15.31 15.54
C ASP A 238 -1.36 -15.82 14.26
N TRP A 239 -2.13 -15.88 13.17
CA TRP A 239 -1.61 -16.24 11.86
C TRP A 239 -0.56 -15.23 11.38
N LEU A 240 -0.81 -13.92 11.51
CA LEU A 240 0.16 -12.88 11.14
C LEU A 240 1.42 -12.96 12.03
N LEU A 241 1.26 -13.07 13.35
CA LEU A 241 2.39 -13.18 14.28
C LEU A 241 3.27 -14.41 13.97
N ALA A 242 2.67 -15.51 13.53
CA ALA A 242 3.40 -16.69 13.09
C ALA A 242 4.22 -16.48 11.79
N ARG A 243 4.07 -15.35 11.11
CA ARG A 243 4.92 -14.95 9.95
C ARG A 243 6.18 -14.20 10.38
N ALA A 244 6.28 -13.78 11.64
CA ALA A 244 7.50 -13.14 12.14
C ALA A 244 8.71 -14.07 11.92
N HIS A 245 9.79 -13.49 11.40
CA HIS A 245 11.05 -14.22 11.18
C HIS A 245 11.90 -14.21 12.46
N PRO A 246 12.64 -15.27 12.77
CA PRO A 246 13.51 -15.30 13.95
C PRO A 246 14.54 -14.14 14.00
N ASP A 247 15.03 -13.71 12.84
CA ASP A 247 15.98 -12.60 12.69
C ASP A 247 15.28 -11.25 12.49
N GLY A 248 13.96 -11.17 12.73
CA GLY A 248 13.15 -9.96 12.60
C GLY A 248 12.43 -9.82 11.26
N GLY A 249 11.47 -8.88 11.23
CA GLY A 249 10.59 -8.70 10.09
C GLY A 249 9.57 -9.83 9.90
N PHE A 250 8.81 -9.76 8.79
CA PHE A 250 7.74 -10.72 8.48
C PHE A 250 7.95 -11.32 7.08
N ARG A 251 7.63 -12.61 6.96
CA ARG A 251 7.66 -13.35 5.68
C ARG A 251 6.39 -13.09 4.89
N ALA A 252 6.51 -13.05 3.55
CA ALA A 252 5.37 -12.91 2.65
C ALA A 252 4.39 -14.09 2.71
N THR A 253 4.91 -15.31 2.93
CA THR A 253 4.12 -16.56 3.05
C THR A 253 4.75 -17.46 4.12
N PRO A 254 4.04 -18.53 4.58
CA PRO A 254 4.59 -19.48 5.53
C PRO A 254 5.94 -20.08 5.12
N ASN A 255 6.14 -20.26 3.82
CA ASN A 255 7.31 -20.93 3.26
C ASN A 255 8.32 -19.96 2.61
N ALA A 256 8.14 -18.65 2.73
CA ALA A 256 9.11 -17.69 2.23
C ALA A 256 10.44 -17.83 2.98
N PRO A 257 11.59 -17.86 2.27
CA PRO A 257 12.89 -18.14 2.87
C PRO A 257 13.41 -17.01 3.76
N MET A 258 12.96 -15.77 3.51
CA MET A 258 13.40 -14.57 4.21
C MET A 258 12.24 -13.59 4.43
N PRO A 259 12.37 -12.66 5.37
CA PRO A 259 11.43 -11.55 5.55
C PRO A 259 11.64 -10.50 4.45
N ASP A 260 10.62 -9.67 4.24
CA ASP A 260 10.69 -8.51 3.36
C ASP A 260 10.01 -7.29 4.01
N LEU A 261 10.38 -6.11 3.52
CA LEU A 261 9.93 -4.84 4.11
C LEU A 261 8.43 -4.59 3.88
N LEU A 262 7.89 -4.96 2.71
CA LEU A 262 6.47 -4.82 2.40
C LEU A 262 5.64 -5.69 3.36
N SER A 263 5.99 -6.96 3.50
CA SER A 263 5.32 -7.88 4.42
C SER A 263 5.44 -7.42 5.87
N THR A 264 6.59 -6.86 6.26
CA THR A 264 6.81 -6.32 7.61
C THR A 264 5.92 -5.12 7.88
N ALA A 265 5.93 -4.12 7.02
CA ALA A 265 5.15 -2.90 7.20
C ALA A 265 3.64 -3.18 7.19
N THR A 266 3.17 -4.05 6.29
CA THR A 266 1.74 -4.38 6.17
C THR A 266 1.25 -5.26 7.31
N ALA A 267 2.06 -6.21 7.81
CA ALA A 267 1.73 -7.01 8.98
C ALA A 267 1.62 -6.14 10.24
N LEU A 268 2.61 -5.27 10.50
CA LEU A 268 2.58 -4.33 11.63
C LEU A 268 1.34 -3.42 11.56
N HIS A 269 1.00 -2.93 10.35
CA HIS A 269 -0.19 -2.10 10.16
C HIS A 269 -1.49 -2.88 10.45
N ALA A 270 -1.59 -4.12 9.98
CA ALA A 270 -2.76 -4.96 10.24
C ALA A 270 -2.89 -5.32 11.73
N LEU A 271 -1.81 -5.74 12.39
CA LEU A 271 -1.78 -6.08 13.82
C LEU A 271 -2.15 -4.85 14.67
N SER A 272 -1.55 -3.69 14.41
CA SER A 272 -1.90 -2.44 15.08
C SER A 272 -3.38 -2.07 14.90
N GLY A 273 -3.89 -2.21 13.68
CA GLY A 273 -5.30 -1.97 13.37
C GLY A 273 -6.27 -2.92 14.10
N MET A 274 -5.83 -4.14 14.41
CA MET A 274 -6.55 -5.11 15.24
C MET A 274 -6.28 -4.94 16.74
N GLN A 275 -5.49 -3.94 17.14
CA GLN A 275 -5.11 -3.66 18.54
C GLN A 275 -4.33 -4.81 19.19
N VAL A 276 -3.54 -5.55 18.41
CA VAL A 276 -2.70 -6.66 18.87
C VAL A 276 -1.29 -6.14 19.15
N SER A 277 -0.78 -6.43 20.34
CA SER A 277 0.58 -6.07 20.73
C SER A 277 1.62 -6.93 20.01
N PHE A 278 2.65 -6.30 19.49
CA PHE A 278 3.84 -6.94 18.91
C PHE A 278 5.14 -6.51 19.63
N GLU A 279 5.01 -6.02 20.86
CA GLU A 279 6.15 -5.54 21.66
C GLU A 279 7.25 -6.60 21.81
N HIS A 280 6.87 -7.88 21.93
CA HIS A 280 7.80 -9.00 22.08
C HIS A 280 8.70 -9.28 20.85
N ILE A 281 8.37 -8.70 19.68
CA ILE A 281 9.18 -8.82 18.45
C ILE A 281 9.72 -7.46 17.99
N LYS A 282 9.45 -6.39 18.70
CA LYS A 282 9.76 -5.01 18.31
C LYS A 282 11.24 -4.79 18.04
N GLU A 283 12.10 -5.18 18.96
CA GLU A 283 13.56 -5.02 18.81
C GLU A 283 14.08 -5.75 17.58
N LYS A 284 13.66 -7.00 17.36
CA LYS A 284 14.05 -7.77 16.17
C LYS A 284 13.56 -7.14 14.88
N CYS A 285 12.37 -6.55 14.87
CA CYS A 285 11.88 -5.83 13.70
C CYS A 285 12.72 -4.56 13.43
N LEU A 286 13.16 -3.86 14.48
CA LEU A 286 14.08 -2.73 14.34
C LEU A 286 15.44 -3.18 13.79
N ASP A 287 16.02 -4.25 14.33
CA ASP A 287 17.27 -4.83 13.82
C ASP A 287 17.15 -5.20 12.34
N PHE A 288 16.02 -5.82 11.94
CA PHE A 288 15.75 -6.13 10.54
C PHE A 288 15.70 -4.87 9.67
N LEU A 289 15.01 -3.81 10.10
CA LEU A 289 14.95 -2.55 9.37
C LEU A 289 16.34 -1.91 9.24
N ASP A 290 17.17 -1.98 10.27
CA ASP A 290 18.54 -1.47 10.22
C ASP A 290 19.39 -2.22 9.17
N THR A 291 19.14 -3.51 8.95
CA THR A 291 19.84 -4.26 7.88
C THR A 291 19.43 -3.85 6.47
N LEU A 292 18.28 -3.21 6.32
CA LEU A 292 17.77 -2.71 5.03
C LEU A 292 18.07 -1.23 4.80
N TRP A 293 18.49 -0.51 5.83
CA TRP A 293 18.81 0.90 5.78
C TRP A 293 20.10 1.18 4.99
N THR A 294 20.11 2.31 4.27
CA THR A 294 21.30 2.81 3.56
C THR A 294 21.63 4.25 3.92
N ASN A 295 22.90 4.61 3.84
CA ASN A 295 23.36 5.99 4.07
C ASN A 295 22.87 6.99 3.00
N ASP A 296 22.26 6.50 1.92
CA ASP A 296 21.57 7.33 0.92
C ASP A 296 20.21 7.83 1.43
N GLY A 297 19.75 7.36 2.58
CA GLY A 297 18.48 7.76 3.17
C GLY A 297 17.29 6.96 2.67
N ALA A 298 17.50 5.71 2.31
CA ALA A 298 16.47 4.82 1.77
C ALA A 298 16.58 3.40 2.34
N PHE A 299 15.58 2.58 2.03
CA PHE A 299 15.53 1.18 2.44
C PHE A 299 15.47 0.27 1.22
N HIS A 300 16.18 -0.86 1.31
CA HIS A 300 15.99 -2.00 0.41
C HIS A 300 14.70 -2.75 0.72
N GLY A 301 14.14 -3.46 -0.27
CA GLY A 301 12.94 -4.28 -0.08
C GLY A 301 13.20 -5.55 0.74
N HIS A 302 14.36 -6.17 0.56
CA HIS A 302 14.83 -7.34 1.28
C HIS A 302 16.35 -7.50 1.09
N TRP A 303 16.98 -8.44 1.79
CA TRP A 303 18.45 -8.65 1.78
C TRP A 303 19.07 -8.97 0.40
N GLY A 304 18.28 -9.37 -0.57
CA GLY A 304 18.74 -9.63 -1.94
C GLY A 304 18.25 -8.59 -2.97
N ASP A 305 17.76 -7.43 -2.53
CA ASP A 305 17.31 -6.35 -3.40
C ASP A 305 18.33 -5.20 -3.35
N ASP A 306 18.97 -4.91 -4.48
CA ASP A 306 19.96 -3.82 -4.59
C ASP A 306 19.33 -2.48 -4.99
N HIS A 307 18.01 -2.44 -5.23
CA HIS A 307 17.31 -1.22 -5.63
C HIS A 307 16.90 -0.38 -4.44
N LEU A 308 16.93 0.95 -4.65
CA LEU A 308 16.39 1.94 -3.73
C LEU A 308 15.30 2.72 -4.46
N ASP A 309 14.09 2.75 -3.89
CA ASP A 309 12.96 3.43 -4.49
C ASP A 309 12.03 4.08 -3.45
N CYS A 310 11.05 4.84 -3.92
CA CYS A 310 10.09 5.51 -3.06
C CYS A 310 9.15 4.54 -2.33
N GLU A 311 8.85 3.39 -2.94
CA GLU A 311 7.93 2.41 -2.39
C GLU A 311 8.49 1.82 -1.10
N TYR A 312 9.66 1.18 -1.18
CA TYR A 312 10.29 0.58 0.00
C TYR A 312 10.71 1.61 1.04
N THR A 313 11.12 2.81 0.61
CA THR A 313 11.39 3.90 1.55
C THR A 313 10.13 4.29 2.33
N TYR A 314 8.96 4.38 1.68
CA TYR A 314 7.70 4.63 2.38
C TYR A 314 7.29 3.48 3.30
N TYR A 315 7.46 2.22 2.89
CA TYR A 315 7.19 1.08 3.78
C TYR A 315 8.14 1.06 4.99
N GLY A 316 9.40 1.48 4.83
CA GLY A 316 10.32 1.71 5.94
C GLY A 316 9.78 2.75 6.92
N LEU A 317 9.28 3.89 6.43
CA LEU A 317 8.65 4.92 7.27
C LEU A 317 7.40 4.38 7.99
N LEU A 318 6.57 3.59 7.31
CA LEU A 318 5.37 3.00 7.91
C LEU A 318 5.73 2.00 9.02
N ALA A 319 6.71 1.13 8.77
CA ALA A 319 7.17 0.15 9.76
C ALA A 319 7.78 0.84 10.98
N LEU A 320 8.71 1.80 10.79
CA LEU A 320 9.28 2.59 11.87
C LEU A 320 8.20 3.35 12.66
N GLY A 321 7.20 3.89 11.95
CA GLY A 321 6.07 4.57 12.59
C GLY A 321 5.33 3.65 13.56
N HIS A 322 5.03 2.41 13.18
CA HIS A 322 4.41 1.42 14.07
C HIS A 322 5.32 1.03 15.24
N LEU A 323 6.61 0.84 14.99
CA LEU A 323 7.58 0.47 16.01
C LEU A 323 7.93 1.63 16.95
N SER A 324 7.51 2.87 16.66
CA SER A 324 7.68 4.04 17.53
C SER A 324 6.53 4.28 18.49
N LEU A 325 5.45 3.50 18.37
CA LEU A 325 4.32 3.49 19.29
C LEU A 325 4.64 2.65 20.50
#